data_0e8633ebf91c93f422cea890440d4964
#
_entry.id   0e8633ebf91c93f422cea890440d4964
#
_cell.length_a   1.000
_cell.length_b   1.000
_cell.length_c   1.000
_cell.angle_alpha   90.00
_cell.angle_beta   90.00
_cell.angle_gamma   90.00
#
_symmetry.space_group_name_H-M   'P 1'
#
loop_
_entity.id
_entity.type
_entity.pdbx_description
1 polymer ?
#
loop_
_entity_poly.entity_id
_entity_poly.type
_entity_poly.pdbx_seq_one_letter_code
_entity_poly.pdbx_strand_id
1 'polypeptide(L)'
;TGNITYCKYGLREMSNRPSSEEISGSTHLQSYDRAHSSILQIDENYHVEVVDSISGLLGYLEDWHQLIPNCSISNAFYEPYFLLTALQKLHHEPKLRFVFVYRQHNQFETTNELCGFFPLESAQIEMYPRSGWKLITNSLSFSCDPLIRAGSEYEAISSFLKWSKWAHCSIIEFPCVSAEGVFHSAIKHALNGLGITPFIVKTSQRACLRRDSQHLETLNVRRDINRKRRRLAEQGQLDLRILKSPEQLANWQNGFLSLEERGWKGSKGTALNQNPSQRSFFLTATRQAFERSKLQMFGLFLDGNPIAFKCNLISGSTGYAWKIAFDE
;
A
#
# COMPACT_ATOMS: atom_id res chain seq x y z
N THR A 1 16.97 2.61 3.23
CA THR A 1 15.98 1.58 3.61
C THR A 1 15.92 0.54 2.49
N GLY A 2 16.11 -0.73 2.85
CA GLY A 2 15.99 -1.85 1.94
C GLY A 2 14.57 -2.42 1.95
N ASN A 3 14.11 -2.97 0.83
CA ASN A 3 12.89 -3.77 0.75
C ASN A 3 13.27 -5.22 0.54
N ILE A 4 12.57 -6.13 1.20
CA ILE A 4 12.75 -7.58 1.07
C ILE A 4 11.45 -8.18 0.58
N THR A 5 11.55 -9.22 -0.25
CA THR A 5 10.44 -10.10 -0.60
C THR A 5 10.62 -11.40 0.17
N TYR A 6 9.65 -11.73 1.02
CA TYR A 6 9.62 -12.99 1.75
C TYR A 6 8.64 -13.96 1.11
N CYS A 7 9.05 -15.23 0.97
CA CYS A 7 8.13 -16.33 0.71
C CYS A 7 8.10 -17.28 1.91
N LYS A 8 6.91 -17.73 2.30
CA LYS A 8 6.71 -18.71 3.37
C LYS A 8 6.71 -20.11 2.79
N TYR A 9 7.44 -21.03 3.38
CA TYR A 9 7.51 -22.43 2.96
C TYR A 9 6.58 -23.36 3.71
N GLY A 10 6.18 -24.38 2.96
CA GLY A 10 5.28 -25.47 3.19
C GLY A 10 5.16 -26.05 4.57
N LEU A 11 3.93 -26.21 4.96
CA LEU A 11 3.50 -26.98 6.11
C LEU A 11 3.34 -28.45 5.68
N ARG A 12 4.00 -29.37 6.39
CA ARG A 12 3.62 -30.81 6.34
C ARG A 12 2.19 -30.95 6.87
N GLU A 13 1.37 -31.70 6.14
CA GLU A 13 0.01 -32.02 6.52
C GLU A 13 -0.06 -32.69 7.88
N MET A 14 -0.89 -32.14 8.75
CA MET A 14 -1.53 -32.88 9.85
C MET A 14 -3.03 -32.58 9.78
N SER A 15 -3.77 -33.65 9.49
CA SER A 15 -5.22 -33.65 9.40
C SER A 15 -5.87 -33.51 10.77
N ASN A 16 -6.76 -32.53 10.94
CA ASN A 16 -7.99 -32.67 11.75
C ASN A 16 -8.83 -31.39 11.59
N ARG A 17 -10.06 -31.57 11.10
CA ARG A 17 -11.09 -30.53 11.01
C ARG A 17 -11.91 -30.50 12.29
N PRO A 18 -12.25 -29.34 12.83
CA PRO A 18 -13.49 -29.20 13.61
C PRO A 18 -14.59 -28.53 12.76
N SER A 19 -15.82 -28.95 13.04
CA SER A 19 -17.07 -28.55 12.41
C SER A 19 -17.51 -27.13 12.80
N SER A 20 -18.20 -26.47 11.85
CA SER A 20 -18.80 -25.15 11.96
C SER A 20 -20.07 -25.17 12.83
N GLU A 21 -20.19 -24.22 13.75
CA GLU A 21 -21.48 -23.84 14.36
C GLU A 21 -21.78 -22.37 14.15
N GLU A 22 -22.99 -22.08 13.68
CA GLU A 22 -23.55 -20.75 13.46
C GLU A 22 -24.11 -20.17 14.75
N ILE A 23 -23.84 -18.86 15.01
CA ILE A 23 -24.62 -18.11 16.00
C ILE A 23 -25.08 -16.78 15.38
N SER A 24 -26.38 -16.58 15.36
CA SER A 24 -27.08 -15.39 14.87
C SER A 24 -27.41 -14.41 16.01
N GLY A 25 -27.36 -13.11 15.72
CA GLY A 25 -27.87 -12.06 16.60
C GLY A 25 -27.79 -10.66 15.97
N SER A 26 -28.93 -10.09 15.67
CA SER A 26 -29.13 -8.82 14.92
C SER A 26 -29.14 -7.57 15.78
N THR A 27 -28.65 -6.44 15.27
CA THR A 27 -29.22 -5.09 15.51
C THR A 27 -28.89 -4.10 14.37
N HIS A 28 -29.90 -3.31 14.00
CA HIS A 28 -29.97 -2.47 12.80
C HIS A 28 -29.19 -1.15 12.91
N LEU A 29 -28.32 -0.94 11.92
CA LEU A 29 -27.97 0.34 11.28
C LEU A 29 -27.67 -0.02 9.84
N GLN A 30 -27.95 0.82 8.83
CA GLN A 30 -27.72 0.48 7.42
C GLN A 30 -26.26 0.03 7.23
N SER A 31 -26.03 -1.23 7.49
CA SER A 31 -24.75 -1.92 7.34
C SER A 31 -24.71 -2.48 5.92
N TYR A 32 -23.72 -2.07 5.15
CA TYR A 32 -23.23 -2.91 4.07
C TYR A 32 -22.95 -4.29 4.69
N ASP A 33 -23.68 -5.28 4.21
CA ASP A 33 -23.80 -6.59 4.83
C ASP A 33 -22.41 -7.27 4.86
N ARG A 34 -21.89 -7.58 6.04
CA ARG A 34 -20.70 -8.45 6.22
C ARG A 34 -21.03 -9.93 5.91
N ALA A 35 -22.05 -10.18 5.11
CA ALA A 35 -22.75 -11.45 4.90
C ALA A 35 -21.91 -12.60 4.31
N HIS A 36 -20.62 -12.40 3.98
CA HIS A 36 -19.74 -13.44 3.41
C HIS A 36 -18.33 -13.45 4.01
N SER A 37 -18.18 -13.05 5.27
CA SER A 37 -16.91 -13.16 5.96
C SER A 37 -16.77 -14.51 6.66
N SER A 38 -15.61 -15.17 6.50
CA SER A 38 -15.23 -16.28 7.37
C SER A 38 -14.49 -15.73 8.60
N ILE A 39 -14.93 -16.13 9.79
CA ILE A 39 -14.32 -15.72 11.06
C ILE A 39 -13.58 -16.91 11.65
N LEU A 40 -12.32 -16.69 12.06
CA LEU A 40 -11.52 -17.67 12.76
C LEU A 40 -11.01 -17.08 14.09
N GLN A 41 -11.41 -17.67 15.20
CA GLN A 41 -10.85 -17.35 16.49
C GLN A 41 -9.40 -17.89 16.56
N ILE A 42 -8.45 -17.03 16.88
CA ILE A 42 -7.03 -17.38 16.97
C ILE A 42 -6.63 -17.74 18.41
N ASP A 43 -7.09 -16.93 19.36
CA ASP A 43 -6.92 -17.11 20.80
C ASP A 43 -7.97 -16.24 21.54
N GLU A 44 -7.89 -16.14 22.86
CA GLU A 44 -8.86 -15.40 23.68
C GLU A 44 -8.97 -13.91 23.31
N ASN A 45 -7.92 -13.33 22.73
CA ASN A 45 -7.83 -11.90 22.48
C ASN A 45 -7.89 -11.53 21.00
N TYR A 46 -7.67 -12.47 20.07
CA TYR A 46 -7.57 -12.18 18.66
C TYR A 46 -8.40 -13.11 17.80
N HIS A 47 -9.08 -12.55 16.81
CA HIS A 47 -9.71 -13.29 15.73
C HIS A 47 -9.34 -12.69 14.37
N VAL A 48 -9.57 -13.48 13.32
CA VAL A 48 -9.33 -13.09 11.94
C VAL A 48 -10.64 -13.16 11.17
N GLU A 49 -10.96 -12.08 10.45
CA GLU A 49 -12.06 -12.03 9.49
C GLU A 49 -11.51 -11.96 8.08
N VAL A 50 -12.14 -12.66 7.14
CA VAL A 50 -11.69 -12.73 5.75
C VAL A 50 -12.85 -12.54 4.80
N VAL A 51 -12.66 -11.66 3.81
CA VAL A 51 -13.57 -11.48 2.67
C VAL A 51 -12.81 -11.63 1.36
N ASP A 52 -13.47 -12.16 0.33
CA ASP A 52 -12.88 -12.48 -1.00
C ASP A 52 -13.47 -11.67 -2.13
N SER A 53 -14.22 -10.62 -1.81
CA SER A 53 -14.82 -9.75 -2.81
C SER A 53 -14.57 -8.27 -2.48
N ILE A 54 -14.54 -7.45 -3.51
CA ILE A 54 -14.44 -5.99 -3.35
C ILE A 54 -15.71 -5.45 -2.67
N SER A 55 -16.87 -6.04 -2.94
CA SER A 55 -18.12 -5.65 -2.26
C SER A 55 -18.08 -5.94 -0.76
N GLY A 56 -17.58 -7.11 -0.35
CA GLY A 56 -17.34 -7.43 1.05
C GLY A 56 -16.35 -6.50 1.72
N LEU A 57 -15.25 -6.14 1.01
CA LEU A 57 -14.25 -5.19 1.51
C LEU A 57 -14.85 -3.82 1.89
N LEU A 58 -15.89 -3.36 1.16
CA LEU A 58 -16.54 -2.08 1.48
C LEU A 58 -17.23 -2.06 2.84
N GLY A 59 -17.64 -3.21 3.37
CA GLY A 59 -18.20 -3.33 4.73
C GLY A 59 -17.19 -3.07 5.86
N TYR A 60 -15.90 -2.99 5.54
CA TYR A 60 -14.80 -2.76 6.49
C TYR A 60 -14.18 -1.36 6.39
N LEU A 61 -14.75 -0.47 5.56
CA LEU A 61 -14.19 0.85 5.30
C LEU A 61 -14.01 1.69 6.57
N GLU A 62 -14.93 1.64 7.51
CA GLU A 62 -14.86 2.40 8.75
C GLU A 62 -13.68 1.94 9.60
N ASP A 63 -13.59 0.64 9.88
CA ASP A 63 -12.48 0.06 10.66
C ASP A 63 -11.14 0.30 9.97
N TRP A 64 -11.11 0.19 8.63
CA TRP A 64 -9.93 0.45 7.83
C TRP A 64 -9.48 1.93 7.93
N HIS A 65 -10.41 2.87 7.86
CA HIS A 65 -10.11 4.29 8.07
C HIS A 65 -9.60 4.58 9.49
N GLN A 66 -10.15 3.91 10.50
CA GLN A 66 -9.69 4.03 11.89
C GLN A 66 -8.30 3.42 12.11
N LEU A 67 -7.94 2.37 11.37
CA LEU A 67 -6.61 1.76 11.45
C LEU A 67 -5.50 2.68 10.91
N ILE A 68 -5.72 3.39 9.79
CA ILE A 68 -4.70 4.16 9.06
C ILE A 68 -3.89 5.12 9.95
N PRO A 69 -4.50 6.02 10.74
CA PRO A 69 -3.75 6.96 11.58
C PRO A 69 -3.00 6.28 12.72
N ASN A 70 -3.36 5.05 13.05
CA ASN A 70 -2.83 4.30 14.18
C ASN A 70 -1.79 3.24 13.75
N CYS A 71 -1.41 3.19 12.47
CA CYS A 71 -0.43 2.24 11.98
C CYS A 71 1.00 2.57 12.45
N SER A 72 1.77 1.54 12.77
CA SER A 72 3.21 1.65 13.05
C SER A 72 4.02 2.04 11.81
N ILE A 73 3.56 1.65 10.63
CA ILE A 73 4.13 2.03 9.32
C ILE A 73 3.00 2.53 8.44
N SER A 74 3.13 3.76 7.96
CA SER A 74 2.20 4.31 6.98
C SER A 74 2.41 3.67 5.62
N ASN A 75 1.33 3.36 4.90
CA ASN A 75 1.40 2.87 3.52
C ASN A 75 0.26 3.47 2.67
N ALA A 76 0.58 4.49 1.89
CA ALA A 76 -0.38 5.16 1.01
C ALA A 76 -1.00 4.22 -0.03
N PHE A 77 -0.31 3.13 -0.39
CA PHE A 77 -0.75 2.18 -1.42
C PHE A 77 -1.80 1.19 -0.89
N TYR A 78 -1.95 1.08 0.42
CA TYR A 78 -2.98 0.28 1.07
C TYR A 78 -4.05 1.15 1.76
N GLU A 79 -4.06 2.46 1.52
CA GLU A 79 -5.21 3.28 1.90
C GLU A 79 -6.38 3.07 0.93
N PRO A 80 -7.65 3.20 1.38
CA PRO A 80 -8.84 2.91 0.57
C PRO A 80 -8.85 3.61 -0.79
N TYR A 81 -8.50 4.90 -0.83
CA TYR A 81 -8.51 5.68 -2.06
C TYR A 81 -7.57 5.14 -3.15
N PHE A 82 -6.45 4.55 -2.75
CA PHE A 82 -5.48 3.99 -3.68
C PHE A 82 -5.81 2.53 -4.00
N LEU A 83 -5.97 1.69 -2.97
CA LEU A 83 -6.15 0.25 -3.16
C LEU A 83 -7.44 -0.09 -3.89
N LEU A 84 -8.58 0.51 -3.49
CA LEU A 84 -9.87 0.27 -4.18
C LEU A 84 -9.81 0.74 -5.64
N THR A 85 -9.18 1.90 -5.89
CA THR A 85 -9.00 2.37 -7.27
C THR A 85 -8.11 1.44 -8.08
N ALA A 86 -7.03 0.89 -7.48
CA ALA A 86 -6.17 -0.08 -8.14
C ALA A 86 -6.91 -1.38 -8.46
N LEU A 87 -7.68 -1.91 -7.51
CA LEU A 87 -8.51 -3.10 -7.71
C LEU A 87 -9.53 -2.94 -8.85
N GLN A 88 -10.13 -1.76 -8.97
CA GLN A 88 -11.12 -1.46 -10.00
C GLN A 88 -10.52 -1.21 -11.39
N LYS A 89 -9.30 -0.66 -11.47
CA LYS A 89 -8.75 -0.16 -12.73
C LYS A 89 -7.56 -0.96 -13.26
N LEU A 90 -6.80 -1.62 -12.39
CA LEU A 90 -5.52 -2.25 -12.74
C LEU A 90 -5.54 -3.77 -12.59
N HIS A 91 -6.42 -4.34 -11.76
CA HIS A 91 -6.47 -5.78 -11.55
C HIS A 91 -7.33 -6.48 -12.60
N HIS A 92 -6.76 -7.54 -13.17
CA HIS A 92 -7.42 -8.46 -14.09
C HIS A 92 -7.74 -9.76 -13.35
N GLU A 93 -8.86 -9.78 -12.60
CA GLU A 93 -9.51 -10.95 -12.00
C GLU A 93 -8.63 -12.00 -11.25
N PRO A 94 -7.60 -11.64 -10.47
CA PRO A 94 -7.04 -12.63 -9.55
C PRO A 94 -8.08 -12.94 -8.46
N LYS A 95 -8.01 -14.15 -7.89
CA LYS A 95 -8.73 -14.40 -6.64
C LYS A 95 -8.17 -13.48 -5.56
N LEU A 96 -9.05 -12.77 -4.87
CA LEU A 96 -8.67 -11.81 -3.83
C LEU A 96 -8.98 -12.40 -2.45
N ARG A 97 -8.22 -12.00 -1.45
CA ARG A 97 -8.54 -12.20 -0.03
C ARG A 97 -8.10 -10.97 0.75
N PHE A 98 -9.01 -10.46 1.54
CA PHE A 98 -8.74 -9.35 2.45
C PHE A 98 -8.84 -9.89 3.86
N VAL A 99 -7.70 -9.94 4.54
CA VAL A 99 -7.56 -10.55 5.86
C VAL A 99 -7.44 -9.45 6.89
N PHE A 100 -8.40 -9.42 7.81
CA PHE A 100 -8.48 -8.47 8.91
C PHE A 100 -8.19 -9.17 10.22
N VAL A 101 -7.28 -8.64 11.00
CA VAL A 101 -6.96 -9.16 12.34
C VAL A 101 -7.51 -8.20 13.37
N TYR A 102 -8.42 -8.68 14.18
CA TYR A 102 -9.06 -7.91 15.24
C TYR A 102 -8.57 -8.35 16.62
N ARG A 103 -8.42 -7.36 17.50
CA ARG A 103 -8.29 -7.56 18.94
C ARG A 103 -9.66 -7.40 19.58
N GLN A 104 -10.05 -8.39 20.39
CA GLN A 104 -11.25 -8.35 21.23
C GLN A 104 -10.90 -7.64 22.53
N HIS A 105 -11.63 -6.59 22.88
CA HIS A 105 -11.63 -6.04 24.21
C HIS A 105 -12.55 -6.86 25.10
N ASN A 106 -12.22 -6.97 26.41
CA ASN A 106 -12.91 -7.82 27.41
C ASN A 106 -14.42 -7.86 27.25
N GLN A 107 -15.06 -8.90 27.79
CA GLN A 107 -16.51 -9.24 27.69
C GLN A 107 -17.51 -8.12 27.96
N PHE A 108 -17.05 -6.94 28.39
CA PHE A 108 -17.86 -5.74 28.69
C PHE A 108 -17.78 -4.66 27.60
N GLU A 109 -16.82 -4.73 26.67
CA GLU A 109 -16.69 -3.79 25.53
C GLU A 109 -17.04 -4.50 24.23
N THR A 110 -18.11 -4.10 23.59
CA THR A 110 -18.62 -4.70 22.34
C THR A 110 -17.83 -4.30 21.08
N THR A 111 -16.75 -3.54 21.22
CA THR A 111 -16.00 -3.00 20.09
C THR A 111 -14.71 -3.76 19.84
N ASN A 112 -14.68 -4.51 18.75
CA ASN A 112 -13.45 -5.12 18.23
C ASN A 112 -12.56 -4.03 17.62
N GLU A 113 -11.27 -4.10 17.89
CA GLU A 113 -10.30 -3.15 17.36
C GLU A 113 -9.49 -3.78 16.23
N LEU A 114 -9.54 -3.18 15.02
CA LEU A 114 -8.74 -3.64 13.90
C LEU A 114 -7.25 -3.37 14.16
N CYS A 115 -6.47 -4.45 14.21
CA CYS A 115 -5.02 -4.43 14.47
C CYS A 115 -4.17 -4.74 13.24
N GLY A 116 -4.73 -5.42 12.22
CA GLY A 116 -3.98 -5.75 11.01
C GLY A 116 -4.86 -5.90 9.78
N PHE A 117 -4.37 -5.39 8.65
CA PHE A 117 -4.99 -5.54 7.33
C PHE A 117 -3.97 -6.06 6.33
N PHE A 118 -4.25 -7.24 5.75
CA PHE A 118 -3.40 -7.96 4.81
C PHE A 118 -4.19 -8.25 3.53
N PRO A 119 -4.10 -7.38 2.52
CA PRO A 119 -4.75 -7.61 1.23
C PRO A 119 -3.93 -8.60 0.39
N LEU A 120 -4.56 -9.69 -0.04
CA LEU A 120 -3.92 -10.77 -0.77
C LEU A 120 -4.56 -10.98 -2.14
N GLU A 121 -3.73 -11.35 -3.11
CA GLU A 121 -4.14 -11.87 -4.41
C GLU A 121 -3.52 -13.24 -4.67
N SER A 122 -4.23 -14.11 -5.41
CA SER A 122 -3.66 -15.37 -5.86
C SER A 122 -2.55 -15.13 -6.88
N ALA A 123 -1.45 -15.87 -6.76
CA ALA A 123 -0.31 -15.72 -7.65
C ALA A 123 0.36 -17.05 -7.93
N GLN A 124 0.92 -17.16 -9.15
CA GLN A 124 1.94 -18.17 -9.42
C GLN A 124 3.24 -17.65 -8.82
N ILE A 125 3.81 -18.42 -7.89
CA ILE A 125 5.07 -18.04 -7.23
C ILE A 125 6.23 -18.63 -8.05
N GLU A 126 7.14 -17.77 -8.53
CA GLU A 126 8.19 -18.14 -9.50
C GLU A 126 9.03 -19.37 -9.12
N MET A 127 9.32 -19.57 -7.85
CA MET A 127 10.17 -20.67 -7.36
C MET A 127 9.38 -21.87 -6.84
N TYR A 128 8.08 -21.94 -7.10
CA TYR A 128 7.24 -22.98 -6.56
C TYR A 128 6.20 -23.47 -7.58
N PRO A 129 6.04 -24.78 -7.76
CA PRO A 129 5.19 -25.36 -8.83
C PRO A 129 3.68 -25.21 -8.55
N ARG A 130 3.27 -24.65 -7.42
CA ARG A 130 1.87 -24.46 -7.04
C ARG A 130 1.54 -22.98 -6.90
N SER A 131 0.28 -22.64 -7.14
CA SER A 131 -0.23 -21.31 -6.86
C SER A 131 -0.18 -21.01 -5.35
N GLY A 132 0.15 -19.79 -5.03
CA GLY A 132 0.20 -19.27 -3.67
C GLY A 132 -0.61 -17.97 -3.54
N TRP A 133 -0.39 -17.28 -2.45
CA TRP A 133 -0.93 -15.95 -2.20
C TRP A 133 0.22 -14.96 -2.11
N LYS A 134 0.00 -13.73 -2.53
CA LYS A 134 0.93 -12.63 -2.30
C LYS A 134 0.18 -11.39 -1.84
N LEU A 135 0.84 -10.52 -1.10
CA LEU A 135 0.30 -9.20 -0.84
C LEU A 135 0.06 -8.47 -2.16
N ILE A 136 -1.10 -7.83 -2.29
CA ILE A 136 -1.51 -7.13 -3.51
C ILE A 136 -0.46 -6.09 -3.90
N THR A 137 0.02 -6.19 -5.13
CA THR A 137 0.96 -5.24 -5.72
C THR A 137 0.59 -4.92 -7.16
N ASN A 138 1.02 -3.77 -7.65
CA ASN A 138 0.84 -3.39 -9.05
C ASN A 138 2.03 -2.54 -9.51
N SER A 139 2.12 -2.28 -10.81
CA SER A 139 3.22 -1.51 -11.42
C SER A 139 3.32 -0.05 -10.93
N LEU A 140 2.30 0.44 -10.23
CA LEU A 140 2.22 1.81 -9.73
C LEU A 140 2.36 1.90 -8.21
N SER A 141 2.47 0.77 -7.50
CA SER A 141 2.80 0.69 -6.08
C SER A 141 4.24 0.25 -5.88
N PHE A 142 4.89 0.69 -4.80
CA PHE A 142 6.26 0.30 -4.49
C PHE A 142 6.51 0.02 -3.00
N SER A 143 5.46 -0.06 -2.20
CA SER A 143 5.46 -0.59 -0.84
C SER A 143 4.24 -1.48 -0.66
N CYS A 144 4.45 -2.64 -0.06
CA CYS A 144 3.42 -3.61 0.27
C CYS A 144 3.43 -3.92 1.77
N ASP A 145 3.99 -3.02 2.60
CA ASP A 145 3.89 -3.19 4.06
C ASP A 145 2.40 -3.22 4.46
N PRO A 146 1.93 -4.29 5.15
CA PRO A 146 0.56 -4.35 5.64
C PRO A 146 0.27 -3.21 6.60
N LEU A 147 -0.99 -2.81 6.68
CA LEU A 147 -1.41 -1.85 7.70
C LEU A 147 -1.53 -2.57 9.03
N ILE A 148 -0.71 -2.20 9.99
CA ILE A 148 -0.68 -2.84 11.32
C ILE A 148 -0.68 -1.74 12.38
N ARG A 149 -1.57 -1.88 13.36
CA ARG A 149 -1.69 -0.97 14.49
C ARG A 149 -0.41 -0.96 15.32
N ALA A 150 0.04 0.23 15.68
CA ALA A 150 1.20 0.42 16.54
C ALA A 150 0.98 -0.27 17.91
N GLY A 151 1.98 -1.05 18.34
CA GLY A 151 1.93 -1.83 19.57
C GLY A 151 1.20 -3.17 19.46
N SER A 152 0.72 -3.56 18.26
CA SER A 152 0.09 -4.88 18.00
C SER A 152 0.80 -5.65 16.88
N GLU A 153 2.04 -5.29 16.55
CA GLU A 153 2.70 -5.80 15.34
C GLU A 153 2.96 -7.30 15.39
N TYR A 154 3.44 -7.78 16.53
CA TYR A 154 3.73 -9.20 16.71
C TYR A 154 2.44 -10.02 16.67
N GLU A 155 1.44 -9.62 17.44
CA GLU A 155 0.16 -10.31 17.57
C GLU A 155 -0.61 -10.34 16.26
N ALA A 156 -0.68 -9.21 15.55
CA ALA A 156 -1.37 -9.12 14.26
C ALA A 156 -0.70 -10.00 13.20
N ILE A 157 0.63 -9.98 13.10
CA ILE A 157 1.38 -10.82 12.16
C ILE A 157 1.27 -12.30 12.57
N SER A 158 1.38 -12.60 13.86
CA SER A 158 1.26 -13.97 14.39
C SER A 158 -0.12 -14.56 14.11
N SER A 159 -1.18 -13.77 14.33
CA SER A 159 -2.57 -14.16 14.04
C SER A 159 -2.80 -14.39 12.55
N PHE A 160 -2.29 -13.49 11.69
CA PHE A 160 -2.31 -13.69 10.24
C PHE A 160 -1.58 -14.97 9.82
N LEU A 161 -0.40 -15.26 10.37
CA LEU A 161 0.35 -16.48 10.06
C LEU A 161 -0.35 -17.75 10.56
N LYS A 162 -0.97 -17.73 11.75
CA LYS A 162 -1.80 -18.83 12.27
C LYS A 162 -3.01 -19.07 11.37
N TRP A 163 -3.74 -18.00 10.98
CA TRP A 163 -4.82 -18.09 10.01
C TRP A 163 -4.34 -18.69 8.69
N SER A 164 -3.22 -18.23 8.16
CA SER A 164 -2.70 -18.73 6.89
C SER A 164 -2.36 -20.22 6.92
N LYS A 165 -1.96 -20.72 8.09
CA LYS A 165 -1.75 -22.16 8.33
C LYS A 165 -3.07 -22.90 8.30
N TRP A 166 -4.07 -22.41 9.03
CA TRP A 166 -5.42 -22.98 9.08
C TRP A 166 -6.09 -22.98 7.69
N ALA A 167 -5.96 -21.89 6.94
CA ALA A 167 -6.49 -21.72 5.58
C ALA A 167 -5.71 -22.52 4.51
N HIS A 168 -4.76 -23.37 4.91
CA HIS A 168 -3.90 -24.17 4.02
C HIS A 168 -3.19 -23.34 2.95
N CYS A 169 -2.82 -22.10 3.27
CA CYS A 169 -2.00 -21.29 2.38
C CYS A 169 -0.57 -21.82 2.37
N SER A 170 -0.24 -22.65 1.37
CA SER A 170 1.08 -23.31 1.27
C SER A 170 2.22 -22.30 1.17
N ILE A 171 2.02 -21.20 0.44
CA ILE A 171 2.99 -20.12 0.26
C ILE A 171 2.30 -18.78 0.33
N ILE A 172 2.95 -17.84 1.02
CA ILE A 172 2.58 -16.42 1.00
C ILE A 172 3.84 -15.61 0.69
N GLU A 173 3.76 -14.80 -0.36
CA GLU A 173 4.79 -13.86 -0.74
C GLU A 173 4.47 -12.46 -0.16
N PHE A 174 5.49 -11.83 0.42
CA PHE A 174 5.48 -10.44 0.87
C PHE A 174 6.39 -9.62 -0.04
N PRO A 175 5.90 -9.13 -1.19
CA PRO A 175 6.71 -8.35 -2.11
C PRO A 175 6.94 -6.95 -1.56
N CYS A 176 8.10 -6.37 -1.84
CA CYS A 176 8.39 -4.95 -1.55
C CYS A 176 8.07 -4.49 -0.12
N VAL A 177 8.22 -5.36 0.88
CA VAL A 177 8.07 -4.99 2.29
C VAL A 177 9.38 -4.44 2.85
N SER A 178 9.27 -3.66 3.91
CA SER A 178 10.43 -3.06 4.60
C SER A 178 11.37 -4.12 5.16
N ALA A 179 12.66 -3.99 4.85
CA ALA A 179 13.74 -4.87 5.33
C ALA A 179 14.31 -4.45 6.68
N GLU A 180 13.82 -3.37 7.23
CA GLU A 180 14.27 -2.75 8.48
C GLU A 180 13.06 -2.22 9.26
N GLY A 181 13.28 -1.92 10.54
CA GLY A 181 12.28 -1.28 11.38
C GLY A 181 11.28 -2.28 11.99
N VAL A 182 10.14 -1.72 12.42
CA VAL A 182 9.17 -2.42 13.29
C VAL A 182 8.57 -3.64 12.61
N PHE A 183 8.10 -3.52 11.36
CA PHE A 183 7.53 -4.65 10.63
C PHE A 183 8.52 -5.79 10.46
N HIS A 184 9.77 -5.48 10.03
CA HIS A 184 10.80 -6.50 9.85
C HIS A 184 11.13 -7.25 11.14
N SER A 185 11.25 -6.52 12.25
CA SER A 185 11.50 -7.12 13.55
C SER A 185 10.34 -8.00 14.01
N ALA A 186 9.11 -7.52 13.85
CA ALA A 186 7.91 -8.24 14.27
C ALA A 186 7.66 -9.51 13.43
N ILE A 187 7.83 -9.44 12.11
CA ILE A 187 7.64 -10.63 11.25
C ILE A 187 8.71 -11.70 11.53
N LYS A 188 9.97 -11.31 11.75
CA LYS A 188 11.01 -12.26 12.16
C LYS A 188 10.67 -12.94 13.46
N HIS A 189 10.21 -12.18 14.46
CA HIS A 189 9.82 -12.72 15.75
C HIS A 189 8.64 -13.69 15.61
N ALA A 190 7.60 -13.31 14.87
CA ALA A 190 6.43 -14.17 14.65
C ALA A 190 6.78 -15.45 13.88
N LEU A 191 7.61 -15.38 12.84
CA LEU A 191 8.08 -16.55 12.10
C LEU A 191 8.87 -17.50 12.99
N ASN A 192 9.80 -16.97 13.80
CA ASN A 192 10.59 -17.78 14.75
C ASN A 192 9.69 -18.45 15.80
N GLY A 193 8.74 -17.71 16.39
CA GLY A 193 7.81 -18.24 17.39
C GLY A 193 6.89 -19.33 16.84
N LEU A 194 6.62 -19.35 15.55
CA LEU A 194 5.80 -20.35 14.88
C LEU A 194 6.62 -21.46 14.19
N GLY A 195 7.95 -21.44 14.30
CA GLY A 195 8.85 -22.40 13.65
C GLY A 195 8.78 -22.34 12.11
N ILE A 196 8.51 -21.16 11.53
CA ILE A 196 8.40 -20.96 10.10
C ILE A 196 9.71 -20.40 9.56
N THR A 197 10.33 -21.09 8.61
CA THR A 197 11.54 -20.62 7.92
C THR A 197 11.15 -19.81 6.69
N PRO A 198 11.46 -18.50 6.63
CA PRO A 198 11.20 -17.69 5.44
C PRO A 198 12.32 -17.87 4.41
N PHE A 199 11.98 -17.64 3.13
CA PHE A 199 12.96 -17.45 2.07
C PHE A 199 12.95 -15.99 1.61
N ILE A 200 14.13 -15.40 1.49
CA ILE A 200 14.32 -14.08 0.90
C ILE A 200 14.60 -14.28 -0.58
N VAL A 201 13.65 -13.91 -1.41
CA VAL A 201 13.76 -14.07 -2.88
C VAL A 201 14.55 -12.92 -3.48
N LYS A 202 14.33 -11.69 -2.97
CA LYS A 202 14.97 -10.51 -3.53
C LYS A 202 15.16 -9.44 -2.45
N THR A 203 16.26 -8.72 -2.54
CA THR A 203 16.49 -7.49 -1.79
C THR A 203 16.72 -6.33 -2.75
N SER A 204 16.23 -5.16 -2.41
CA SER A 204 16.44 -3.93 -3.16
C SER A 204 16.61 -2.75 -2.22
N GLN A 205 17.34 -1.74 -2.65
CA GLN A 205 17.50 -0.49 -1.88
C GLN A 205 16.69 0.63 -2.51
N ARG A 206 16.08 1.45 -1.67
CA ARG A 206 15.38 2.66 -2.08
C ARG A 206 15.93 3.87 -1.36
N ALA A 207 16.04 4.97 -2.08
CA ALA A 207 16.38 6.25 -1.47
C ALA A 207 15.28 6.65 -0.49
N CYS A 208 15.69 6.97 0.74
CA CYS A 208 14.83 7.52 1.78
C CYS A 208 15.50 8.76 2.37
N LEU A 209 14.76 9.84 2.47
CA LEU A 209 15.18 11.05 3.13
C LEU A 209 14.45 11.17 4.46
N ARG A 210 15.18 11.09 5.57
CA ARG A 210 14.63 11.31 6.89
C ARG A 210 14.67 12.79 7.24
N ARG A 211 13.63 13.30 7.88
CA ARG A 211 13.52 14.72 8.23
C ARG A 211 14.56 15.19 9.23
N ASP A 212 15.00 14.29 10.11
CA ASP A 212 16.00 14.50 11.15
C ASP A 212 17.44 14.25 10.69
N SER A 213 17.63 13.89 9.42
CA SER A 213 18.98 13.63 8.91
C SER A 213 19.76 14.92 8.76
N GLN A 214 20.91 15.03 9.46
CA GLN A 214 21.88 16.12 9.31
C GLN A 214 22.37 16.31 7.86
N HIS A 215 22.18 15.30 7.02
CA HIS A 215 22.49 15.35 5.59
C HIS A 215 21.70 16.41 4.82
N LEU A 216 20.57 16.91 5.31
CA LEU A 216 19.85 18.01 4.69
C LEU A 216 20.63 19.34 4.71
N GLU A 217 21.54 19.50 5.66
CA GLU A 217 22.34 20.74 5.83
C GLU A 217 23.69 20.71 5.10
N THR A 218 24.28 19.54 4.91
CA THR A 218 25.65 19.37 4.38
C THR A 218 25.74 19.34 2.85
N LEU A 219 24.69 19.72 2.14
CA LEU A 219 24.56 19.39 0.73
C LEU A 219 25.39 20.29 -0.20
N ASN A 220 26.49 19.74 -0.71
CA ASN A 220 27.03 20.09 -2.03
C ASN A 220 25.96 20.09 -3.14
N VAL A 221 24.88 19.34 -2.95
CA VAL A 221 23.63 19.35 -3.74
C VAL A 221 23.05 20.77 -3.88
N ARG A 222 23.12 21.62 -2.86
CA ARG A 222 22.64 23.02 -2.97
C ARG A 222 23.39 23.81 -4.05
N ARG A 223 24.69 23.60 -4.20
CA ARG A 223 25.49 24.31 -5.24
C ARG A 223 25.10 23.85 -6.64
N ASP A 224 24.94 22.54 -6.83
CA ASP A 224 24.54 21.96 -8.13
C ASP A 224 23.10 22.34 -8.52
N ILE A 225 22.17 22.26 -7.58
CA ILE A 225 20.78 22.70 -7.78
C ILE A 225 20.73 24.18 -8.11
N ASN A 226 21.45 25.02 -7.38
CA ASN A 226 21.49 26.47 -7.64
C ASN A 226 22.09 26.80 -9.00
N ARG A 227 23.14 26.08 -9.41
CA ARG A 227 23.73 26.21 -10.74
C ARG A 227 22.73 25.83 -11.83
N LYS A 228 22.07 24.70 -11.71
CA LYS A 228 21.04 24.25 -12.67
C LYS A 228 19.88 25.23 -12.72
N ARG A 229 19.40 25.69 -11.56
CA ARG A 229 18.34 26.70 -11.48
C ARG A 229 18.70 28.00 -12.20
N ARG A 230 19.94 28.51 -12.04
CA ARG A 230 20.39 29.72 -12.73
C ARG A 230 20.39 29.52 -14.25
N ARG A 231 20.98 28.42 -14.73
CA ARG A 231 21.01 28.11 -16.18
C ARG A 231 19.60 28.01 -16.77
N LEU A 232 18.65 27.43 -16.01
CA LEU A 232 17.28 27.33 -16.45
C LEU A 232 16.59 28.72 -16.46
N ALA A 233 16.88 29.55 -15.47
CA ALA A 233 16.36 30.92 -15.37
C ALA A 233 16.95 31.87 -16.42
N GLU A 234 18.10 31.54 -17.05
CA GLU A 234 18.64 32.25 -18.21
C GLU A 234 17.81 32.06 -19.49
N GLN A 235 16.98 31.00 -19.52
CA GLN A 235 16.12 30.64 -20.68
C GLN A 235 14.74 31.29 -20.62
N GLY A 236 14.33 31.83 -19.46
CA GLY A 236 13.01 32.45 -19.26
C GLY A 236 12.64 32.58 -17.79
N GLN A 237 11.42 33.02 -17.56
CA GLN A 237 10.87 33.17 -16.20
C GLN A 237 10.57 31.81 -15.57
N LEU A 238 11.32 31.43 -14.55
CA LEU A 238 11.17 30.16 -13.83
C LEU A 238 10.27 30.33 -12.63
N ASP A 239 9.22 29.52 -12.55
CA ASP A 239 8.21 29.54 -11.47
C ASP A 239 7.96 28.14 -10.93
N LEU A 240 8.06 27.99 -9.60
CA LEU A 240 7.73 26.75 -8.87
C LEU A 240 6.37 26.90 -8.20
N ARG A 241 5.42 26.10 -8.61
CA ARG A 241 4.04 26.12 -8.09
C ARG A 241 3.71 24.82 -7.37
N ILE A 242 2.80 24.93 -6.42
CA ILE A 242 2.20 23.80 -5.72
C ILE A 242 0.70 23.79 -6.03
N LEU A 243 0.16 22.65 -6.39
CA LEU A 243 -1.28 22.49 -6.58
C LEU A 243 -2.01 22.72 -5.25
N LYS A 244 -2.93 23.70 -5.23
CA LYS A 244 -3.70 24.05 -4.03
C LYS A 244 -5.21 24.09 -4.29
N SER A 245 -5.63 24.33 -5.52
CA SER A 245 -7.02 24.55 -5.88
C SER A 245 -7.59 23.36 -6.65
N PRO A 246 -8.80 22.87 -6.30
CA PRO A 246 -9.45 21.76 -6.99
C PRO A 246 -9.75 22.08 -8.45
N GLU A 247 -10.01 23.36 -8.81
CA GLU A 247 -10.27 23.79 -10.19
C GLU A 247 -9.04 23.60 -11.10
N GLN A 248 -7.83 23.62 -10.52
CA GLN A 248 -6.58 23.42 -11.24
C GLN A 248 -6.22 21.94 -11.43
N LEU A 249 -6.82 21.03 -10.63
CA LEU A 249 -6.41 19.63 -10.57
C LEU A 249 -6.43 18.96 -11.95
N ALA A 250 -7.51 19.12 -12.71
CA ALA A 250 -7.63 18.51 -14.03
C ALA A 250 -6.55 19.00 -15.01
N ASN A 251 -6.24 20.29 -14.99
CA ASN A 251 -5.17 20.87 -15.83
C ASN A 251 -3.80 20.32 -15.42
N TRP A 252 -3.53 20.17 -14.12
CA TRP A 252 -2.28 19.61 -13.63
C TRP A 252 -2.12 18.13 -13.96
N GLN A 253 -3.19 17.35 -13.83
CA GLN A 253 -3.22 15.95 -14.24
C GLN A 253 -2.92 15.78 -15.74
N ASN A 254 -3.60 16.55 -16.59
CA ASN A 254 -3.39 16.50 -18.03
C ASN A 254 -1.99 17.01 -18.42
N GLY A 255 -1.50 18.07 -17.79
CA GLY A 255 -0.14 18.56 -17.98
C GLY A 255 0.91 17.52 -17.62
N PHE A 256 0.73 16.82 -16.49
CA PHE A 256 1.61 15.71 -16.08
C PHE A 256 1.62 14.59 -17.12
N LEU A 257 0.45 14.11 -17.54
CA LEU A 257 0.32 13.01 -18.50
C LEU A 257 0.94 13.36 -19.85
N SER A 258 0.67 14.58 -20.35
CA SER A 258 1.23 15.07 -21.60
C SER A 258 2.76 15.19 -21.54
N LEU A 259 3.30 15.69 -20.42
CA LEU A 259 4.74 15.83 -20.23
C LEU A 259 5.44 14.47 -20.11
N GLU A 260 4.84 13.51 -19.36
CA GLU A 260 5.37 12.16 -19.24
C GLU A 260 5.41 11.42 -20.58
N GLU A 261 4.37 11.62 -21.43
CA GLU A 261 4.27 10.98 -22.74
C GLU A 261 5.26 11.53 -23.76
N ARG A 262 5.62 12.82 -23.68
CA ARG A 262 6.63 13.43 -24.56
C ARG A 262 8.05 13.01 -24.24
N GLY A 263 8.34 12.59 -23.00
CA GLY A 263 9.64 12.14 -22.56
C GLY A 263 9.95 10.67 -22.88
N TRP A 264 11.06 10.17 -22.33
CA TRP A 264 11.57 8.82 -22.59
C TRP A 264 10.56 7.70 -22.24
N LYS A 265 9.63 7.94 -21.32
CA LYS A 265 8.60 6.94 -20.98
C LYS A 265 7.61 6.75 -22.14
N GLY A 266 7.24 7.83 -22.82
CA GLY A 266 6.43 7.75 -24.01
C GLY A 266 7.14 7.01 -25.14
N SER A 267 8.42 7.33 -25.38
CA SER A 267 9.25 6.65 -26.37
C SER A 267 9.42 5.15 -26.08
N LYS A 268 9.39 4.74 -24.80
CA LYS A 268 9.47 3.33 -24.38
C LYS A 268 8.10 2.63 -24.25
N GLY A 269 7.00 3.29 -24.52
CA GLY A 269 5.66 2.71 -24.37
C GLY A 269 5.22 2.51 -22.90
N THR A 270 5.83 3.24 -21.96
CA THR A 270 5.57 3.08 -20.51
C THR A 270 4.93 4.30 -19.86
N ALA A 271 4.56 5.32 -20.64
CA ALA A 271 3.83 6.48 -20.15
C ALA A 271 2.41 6.11 -19.76
N LEU A 272 1.92 6.68 -18.66
CA LEU A 272 0.58 6.40 -18.13
C LEU A 272 -0.52 6.68 -19.17
N ASN A 273 -0.34 7.71 -20.01
CA ASN A 273 -1.31 8.10 -21.02
C ASN A 273 -1.50 7.06 -22.13
N GLN A 274 -0.50 6.22 -22.37
CA GLN A 274 -0.54 5.17 -23.40
C GLN A 274 -1.29 3.91 -22.96
N ASN A 275 -1.60 3.79 -21.66
CA ASN A 275 -2.42 2.70 -21.12
C ASN A 275 -3.72 3.26 -20.52
N PRO A 276 -4.90 3.00 -21.12
CA PRO A 276 -6.17 3.56 -20.65
C PRO A 276 -6.47 3.24 -19.18
N SER A 277 -6.16 2.04 -18.71
CA SER A 277 -6.36 1.62 -17.32
C SER A 277 -5.46 2.40 -16.37
N GLN A 278 -4.17 2.55 -16.70
CA GLN A 278 -3.22 3.33 -15.88
C GLN A 278 -3.54 4.82 -15.89
N ARG A 279 -3.97 5.37 -17.04
CA ARG A 279 -4.45 6.74 -17.14
C ARG A 279 -5.67 6.96 -16.25
N SER A 280 -6.69 6.10 -16.38
CA SER A 280 -7.91 6.17 -15.56
C SER A 280 -7.61 6.05 -14.08
N PHE A 281 -6.71 5.12 -13.70
CA PHE A 281 -6.23 4.96 -12.34
C PHE A 281 -5.56 6.24 -11.83
N PHE A 282 -4.60 6.80 -12.57
CA PHE A 282 -3.88 8.01 -12.16
C PHE A 282 -4.83 9.19 -11.91
N LEU A 283 -5.76 9.44 -12.85
CA LEU A 283 -6.74 10.53 -12.72
C LEU A 283 -7.65 10.33 -11.49
N THR A 284 -8.10 9.11 -11.25
CA THR A 284 -8.99 8.81 -10.12
C THR A 284 -8.25 8.85 -8.78
N ALA A 285 -7.10 8.20 -8.70
CA ALA A 285 -6.31 8.12 -7.46
C ALA A 285 -5.79 9.50 -7.01
N THR A 286 -5.29 10.33 -7.95
CA THR A 286 -4.83 11.70 -7.62
C THR A 286 -5.98 12.61 -7.22
N ARG A 287 -7.17 12.50 -7.85
CA ARG A 287 -8.36 13.25 -7.42
C ARG A 287 -8.75 12.86 -6.00
N GLN A 288 -8.90 11.58 -5.72
CA GLN A 288 -9.28 11.10 -4.40
C GLN A 288 -8.23 11.43 -3.33
N ALA A 289 -6.93 11.39 -3.68
CA ALA A 289 -5.85 11.81 -2.79
C ALA A 289 -5.90 13.32 -2.51
N PHE A 290 -6.22 14.14 -3.52
CA PHE A 290 -6.37 15.60 -3.37
C PHE A 290 -7.53 15.94 -2.42
N GLU A 291 -8.70 15.35 -2.64
CA GLU A 291 -9.90 15.53 -1.81
C GLU A 291 -9.66 15.18 -0.33
N ARG A 292 -8.69 14.29 -0.07
CA ARG A 292 -8.30 13.84 1.29
C ARG A 292 -7.05 14.54 1.83
N SER A 293 -6.56 15.57 1.15
CA SER A 293 -5.30 16.27 1.50
C SER A 293 -4.07 15.34 1.55
N LYS A 294 -4.10 14.26 0.77
CA LYS A 294 -3.03 13.25 0.65
C LYS A 294 -2.23 13.36 -0.64
N LEU A 295 -2.56 14.32 -1.51
CA LEU A 295 -1.81 14.64 -2.71
C LEU A 295 -0.96 15.89 -2.47
N GLN A 296 0.33 15.78 -2.78
CA GLN A 296 1.21 16.93 -2.91
C GLN A 296 1.81 16.93 -4.31
N MET A 297 1.39 17.88 -5.14
CA MET A 297 1.87 17.98 -6.51
C MET A 297 2.60 19.31 -6.72
N PHE A 298 3.85 19.21 -7.20
CA PHE A 298 4.69 20.34 -7.57
C PHE A 298 4.79 20.44 -9.08
N GLY A 299 4.77 21.65 -9.61
CA GLY A 299 5.01 21.95 -11.02
C GLY A 299 6.10 23.01 -11.16
N LEU A 300 7.08 22.77 -12.01
CA LEU A 300 8.07 23.76 -12.45
C LEU A 300 7.66 24.26 -13.81
N PHE A 301 7.60 25.58 -13.96
CA PHE A 301 7.15 26.25 -15.18
C PHE A 301 8.25 27.19 -15.69
N LEU A 302 8.40 27.25 -16.99
CA LEU A 302 9.25 28.21 -17.71
C LEU A 302 8.38 29.01 -18.66
N ASP A 303 8.34 30.33 -18.51
CA ASP A 303 7.44 31.23 -19.26
C ASP A 303 5.98 30.77 -19.26
N GLY A 304 5.51 30.25 -18.12
CA GLY A 304 4.15 29.73 -17.93
C GLY A 304 3.91 28.31 -18.44
N ASN A 305 4.84 27.71 -19.19
CA ASN A 305 4.74 26.35 -19.69
C ASN A 305 5.29 25.34 -18.67
N PRO A 306 4.61 24.23 -18.39
CA PRO A 306 5.12 23.22 -17.48
C PRO A 306 6.29 22.46 -18.08
N ILE A 307 7.40 22.41 -17.35
CA ILE A 307 8.64 21.69 -17.74
C ILE A 307 8.97 20.53 -16.78
N ALA A 308 8.38 20.49 -15.58
CA ALA A 308 8.45 19.31 -14.73
C ALA A 308 7.27 19.27 -13.77
N PHE A 309 6.85 18.05 -13.47
CA PHE A 309 5.91 17.76 -12.39
C PHE A 309 6.46 16.69 -11.45
N LYS A 310 6.18 16.86 -10.17
CA LYS A 310 6.40 15.83 -9.15
C LYS A 310 5.10 15.59 -8.40
N CYS A 311 4.67 14.34 -8.40
CA CYS A 311 3.46 13.91 -7.71
C CYS A 311 3.86 13.03 -6.53
N ASN A 312 3.58 13.48 -5.31
CA ASN A 312 3.80 12.76 -4.07
C ASN A 312 2.47 12.36 -3.45
N LEU A 313 2.44 11.18 -2.82
CA LEU A 313 1.35 10.75 -1.96
C LEU A 313 1.79 10.89 -0.50
N ILE A 314 0.87 11.28 0.38
CA ILE A 314 1.12 11.46 1.80
C ILE A 314 0.30 10.43 2.59
N SER A 315 0.96 9.74 3.52
CA SER A 315 0.31 8.84 4.47
C SER A 315 0.99 9.01 5.83
N GLY A 316 0.23 9.39 6.85
CA GLY A 316 0.79 9.74 8.15
C GLY A 316 1.89 10.79 8.04
N SER A 317 3.06 10.49 8.59
CA SER A 317 4.25 11.36 8.52
C SER A 317 5.15 11.08 7.30
N THR A 318 4.74 10.19 6.39
CA THR A 318 5.56 9.73 5.26
C THR A 318 5.07 10.32 3.95
N GLY A 319 6.00 10.88 3.17
CA GLY A 319 5.79 11.31 1.79
C GLY A 319 6.40 10.31 0.81
N TYR A 320 5.60 9.84 -0.12
CA TYR A 320 5.99 8.90 -1.18
C TYR A 320 6.21 9.66 -2.48
N ALA A 321 7.46 9.75 -2.96
CA ALA A 321 7.78 10.33 -4.27
C ALA A 321 7.27 9.39 -5.37
N TRP A 322 5.99 9.50 -5.69
CA TRP A 322 5.27 8.50 -6.47
C TRP A 322 5.54 8.58 -7.96
N LYS A 323 5.29 9.74 -8.56
CA LYS A 323 5.45 9.95 -10.00
C LYS A 323 6.19 11.26 -10.30
N ILE A 324 6.96 11.22 -11.40
CA ILE A 324 7.65 12.39 -11.93
C ILE A 324 7.54 12.41 -13.45
N ALA A 325 7.34 13.60 -14.01
CA ALA A 325 7.43 13.89 -15.43
C ALA A 325 8.29 15.16 -15.63
N PHE A 326 9.10 15.21 -16.67
CA PHE A 326 9.91 16.37 -17.00
C PHE A 326 10.22 16.41 -18.49
N ASP A 327 10.48 17.62 -18.98
CA ASP A 327 10.95 17.90 -20.33
C ASP A 327 12.43 17.58 -20.43
N GLU A 328 12.86 16.88 -21.50
CA GLU A 328 14.24 16.39 -21.72
C GLU A 328 15.06 17.32 -22.59
#